data_c94a867cfeaa07c90a0dda1b07919365
#
_entry.id   c94a867cfeaa07c90a0dda1b07919365
#
_cell.length_a   1.000
_cell.length_b   1.000
_cell.length_c   1.000
_cell.angle_alpha   90.00
_cell.angle_beta   90.00
_cell.angle_gamma   90.00
#
_symmetry.space_group_name_H-M   'P 1'
#
loop_
_entity.id
_entity.type
_entity.pdbx_description
1 polymer ?
#
loop_
_entity_poly.entity_id
_entity_poly.type
_entity_poly.pdbx_seq_one_letter_code
_entity_poly.pdbx_strand_id
1 'polypeptide(L)'
;IEQFRPLGPNGWVMEEIRYVTLQDRLLHLVQQNAGMIVLPGGIGTLSEMALAWSFMQVGEIGTRPLVLLGSTWRETIMTFSEMGVIRKDHLALLHFAESAAAAVSFVVEQVEAL
;
A
#
# COMPACT_ATOMS: atom_id res chain seq x y z
N ILE A 1 2.54 -5.85 -19.39
CA ILE A 1 1.12 -6.18 -19.21
C ILE A 1 0.28 -4.93 -19.40
N GLU A 2 -0.58 -4.99 -20.35
CA GLU A 2 -1.56 -3.95 -20.54
C GLU A 2 -2.80 -4.28 -19.76
N GLN A 3 -3.35 -3.26 -19.14
CA GLN A 3 -4.60 -3.41 -18.46
C GLN A 3 -5.61 -2.48 -19.09
N PHE A 4 -6.71 -3.04 -19.47
CA PHE A 4 -7.81 -2.28 -19.99
C PHE A 4 -8.91 -2.30 -18.97
N ARG A 5 -9.41 -1.14 -18.67
CA ARG A 5 -10.63 -1.06 -17.95
C ARG A 5 -11.71 -1.43 -18.95
N PRO A 6 -12.50 -2.46 -18.70
CA PRO A 6 -13.51 -2.90 -19.67
C PRO A 6 -14.65 -1.93 -19.68
N LEU A 7 -14.43 -0.83 -20.34
CA LEU A 7 -15.39 0.23 -20.41
C LEU A 7 -16.51 -0.18 -21.34
N GLY A 8 -17.67 0.35 -21.09
CA GLY A 8 -18.78 0.11 -21.94
C GLY A 8 -18.48 0.58 -23.35
N PRO A 9 -19.32 0.27 -24.26
CA PRO A 9 -19.10 0.62 -25.67
C PRO A 9 -19.23 2.11 -25.95
N ASN A 10 -19.41 2.90 -24.92
CA ASN A 10 -19.71 4.31 -25.09
C ASN A 10 -18.49 5.19 -24.96
N GLY A 11 -18.73 6.47 -24.95
CA GLY A 11 -17.66 7.45 -24.89
C GLY A 11 -16.80 7.40 -23.63
N TRP A 12 -17.24 6.73 -22.61
CA TRP A 12 -16.43 6.64 -21.41
C TRP A 12 -15.23 5.71 -21.61
N VAL A 13 -15.11 5.17 -22.77
CA VAL A 13 -13.87 4.50 -23.16
C VAL A 13 -12.69 5.43 -22.98
N MET A 14 -12.91 6.72 -23.07
CA MET A 14 -11.82 7.66 -22.86
C MET A 14 -11.33 7.68 -21.41
N GLU A 15 -12.05 7.04 -20.51
CA GLU A 15 -11.59 6.85 -19.15
C GLU A 15 -10.68 5.64 -19.03
N GLU A 16 -10.41 4.98 -20.14
CA GLU A 16 -9.52 3.84 -20.15
C GLU A 16 -8.17 4.23 -19.59
N ILE A 17 -7.74 3.47 -18.57
CA ILE A 17 -6.43 3.64 -17.99
C ILE A 17 -5.59 2.48 -18.46
N ARG A 18 -4.51 2.81 -19.12
CA ARG A 18 -3.64 1.81 -19.69
C ARG A 18 -2.28 1.85 -19.02
N TYR A 19 -1.89 0.73 -18.46
CA TYR A 19 -0.59 0.59 -17.85
C TYR A 19 0.25 -0.34 -18.70
N VAL A 20 1.43 0.12 -19.08
CA VAL A 20 2.32 -0.66 -19.94
C VAL A 20 2.83 -1.88 -19.20
N THR A 21 3.09 -1.74 -17.90
CA THR A 21 3.61 -2.84 -17.07
C THR A 21 2.88 -2.87 -15.74
N LEU A 22 2.99 -4.01 -15.08
CA LEU A 22 2.51 -4.14 -13.71
C LEU A 22 3.21 -3.13 -12.80
N GLN A 23 4.49 -2.91 -13.04
CA GLN A 23 5.27 -1.97 -12.27
C GLN A 23 4.71 -0.56 -12.35
N ASP A 24 4.35 -0.10 -13.55
CA ASP A 24 3.77 1.23 -13.73
C ASP A 24 2.46 1.37 -12.98
N ARG A 25 1.65 0.33 -13.00
CA ARG A 25 0.39 0.33 -12.27
C ARG A 25 0.60 0.42 -10.76
N LEU A 26 1.55 -0.35 -10.25
CA LEU A 26 1.87 -0.33 -8.82
C LEU A 26 2.41 1.02 -8.38
N LEU A 27 3.28 1.61 -9.19
CA LEU A 27 3.81 2.93 -8.92
C LEU A 27 2.71 3.97 -8.83
N HIS A 28 1.80 3.93 -9.78
CA HIS A 28 0.68 4.87 -9.79
C HIS A 28 -0.16 4.74 -8.52
N LEU A 29 -0.51 3.52 -8.15
CA LEU A 29 -1.31 3.27 -6.95
C LEU A 29 -0.62 3.77 -5.69
N VAL A 30 0.67 3.53 -5.59
CA VAL A 30 1.43 3.90 -4.41
C VAL A 30 1.62 5.41 -4.30
N GLN A 31 1.87 6.08 -5.40
CA GLN A 31 2.19 7.50 -5.40
C GLN A 31 0.98 8.42 -5.29
N GLN A 32 -0.18 7.96 -5.70
CA GLN A 32 -1.36 8.81 -5.85
C GLN A 32 -2.32 8.84 -4.68
N ASN A 33 -1.91 8.34 -3.54
CA ASN A 33 -2.79 8.36 -2.38
C ASN A 33 -2.10 8.92 -1.14
N ALA A 34 -2.91 9.37 -0.19
CA ALA A 34 -2.42 9.98 1.04
C ALA A 34 -2.14 8.96 2.14
N GLY A 35 -2.57 7.74 1.94
CA GLY A 35 -2.38 6.65 2.90
C GLY A 35 -2.87 5.35 2.29
N MET A 36 -2.53 4.26 2.93
CA MET A 36 -2.85 2.94 2.40
C MET A 36 -3.26 2.00 3.53
N ILE A 37 -4.31 1.24 3.29
CA ILE A 37 -4.70 0.15 4.18
C ILE A 37 -4.52 -1.14 3.42
N VAL A 38 -3.66 -2.01 3.94
CA VAL A 38 -3.35 -3.29 3.32
C VAL A 38 -4.25 -4.35 3.93
N LEU A 39 -5.17 -4.86 3.13
CA LEU A 39 -6.08 -5.92 3.56
C LEU A 39 -5.38 -7.27 3.54
N PRO A 40 -5.90 -8.27 4.24
CA PRO A 40 -5.38 -9.62 4.09
C PRO A 40 -5.46 -10.02 2.61
N GLY A 41 -4.39 -10.60 2.11
CA GLY A 41 -4.33 -10.94 0.70
C GLY A 41 -3.08 -11.73 0.37
N GLY A 42 -2.87 -11.92 -0.91
CA GLY A 42 -1.79 -12.73 -1.43
C GLY A 42 -0.62 -11.93 -1.95
N ILE A 43 0.00 -12.47 -2.99
CA ILE A 43 1.26 -11.93 -3.51
C ILE A 43 1.10 -10.54 -4.12
N GLY A 44 -0.03 -10.26 -4.75
CA GLY A 44 -0.27 -8.92 -5.31
C GLY A 44 -0.36 -7.86 -4.21
N THR A 45 -1.04 -8.20 -3.13
CA THR A 45 -1.15 -7.32 -1.97
C THR A 45 0.22 -7.11 -1.33
N LEU A 46 1.01 -8.16 -1.21
CA LEU A 46 2.36 -8.08 -0.70
C LEU A 46 3.22 -7.16 -1.57
N SER A 47 3.08 -7.26 -2.88
CA SER A 47 3.84 -6.41 -3.81
C SER A 47 3.51 -4.94 -3.62
N GLU A 48 2.25 -4.61 -3.48
CA GLU A 48 1.82 -3.23 -3.26
C GLU A 48 2.35 -2.68 -1.94
N MET A 49 2.23 -3.46 -0.88
CA MET A 49 2.68 -3.07 0.44
C MET A 49 4.19 -2.88 0.47
N ALA A 50 4.92 -3.83 -0.08
CA ALA A 50 6.38 -3.80 -0.08
C ALA A 50 6.90 -2.61 -0.89
N LEU A 51 6.25 -2.29 -2.01
CA LEU A 51 6.65 -1.16 -2.83
C LEU A 51 6.42 0.15 -2.10
N ALA A 52 5.26 0.33 -1.46
CA ALA A 52 4.96 1.52 -0.69
C ALA A 52 5.96 1.69 0.46
N TRP A 53 6.21 0.63 1.17
CA TRP A 53 7.17 0.62 2.28
C TRP A 53 8.56 1.00 1.80
N SER A 54 9.01 0.37 0.73
CA SER A 54 10.31 0.63 0.15
C SER A 54 10.48 2.08 -0.30
N PHE A 55 9.45 2.63 -0.94
CA PHE A 55 9.51 4.01 -1.41
C PHE A 55 9.54 5.02 -0.27
N MET A 56 8.82 4.75 0.81
CA MET A 56 8.89 5.61 1.99
C MET A 56 10.27 5.52 2.66
N GLN A 57 10.82 4.32 2.69
CA GLN A 57 12.12 4.08 3.30
C GLN A 57 13.22 4.88 2.61
N VAL A 58 13.22 4.92 1.28
CA VAL A 58 14.25 5.62 0.53
C VAL A 58 13.91 7.08 0.24
N GLY A 59 12.73 7.53 0.66
CA GLY A 59 12.33 8.92 0.47
C GLY A 59 11.79 9.27 -0.91
N GLU A 60 11.47 8.28 -1.73
CA GLU A 60 10.87 8.51 -3.04
C GLU A 60 9.47 9.09 -2.93
N ILE A 61 8.76 8.73 -1.88
CA ILE A 61 7.48 9.35 -1.54
C ILE A 61 7.55 9.81 -0.11
N GLY A 62 6.75 10.82 0.21
CA GLY A 62 6.66 11.31 1.59
C GLY A 62 6.06 10.26 2.51
N THR A 63 6.45 10.32 3.78
CA THR A 63 5.87 9.42 4.77
C THR A 63 4.38 9.65 4.89
N ARG A 64 3.64 8.58 4.85
CA ARG A 64 2.18 8.57 4.93
C ARG A 64 1.74 7.33 5.68
N PRO A 65 0.50 7.30 6.19
CA PRO A 65 0.06 6.11 6.92
C PRO A 65 0.00 4.89 6.03
N LEU A 66 0.65 3.83 6.48
CA LEU A 66 0.62 2.52 5.83
C LEU A 66 0.22 1.53 6.90
N VAL A 67 -1.02 1.07 6.84
CA VAL A 67 -1.62 0.23 7.87
C VAL A 67 -1.86 -1.17 7.33
N LEU A 68 -1.36 -2.16 8.04
CA LEU A 68 -1.57 -3.55 7.71
C LEU A 68 -2.68 -4.11 8.60
N LEU A 69 -3.71 -4.62 7.96
CA LEU A 69 -4.90 -5.09 8.67
C LEU A 69 -4.85 -6.59 8.89
N GLY A 70 -4.98 -6.99 10.14
CA GLY A 70 -5.13 -8.38 10.50
C GLY A 70 -3.87 -9.02 11.07
N SER A 71 -4.08 -10.09 11.82
CA SER A 71 -3.00 -10.77 12.52
C SER A 71 -2.00 -11.45 11.58
N THR A 72 -2.47 -11.89 10.42
CA THR A 72 -1.57 -12.56 9.46
C THR A 72 -0.44 -11.63 9.02
N TRP A 73 -0.77 -10.38 8.69
CA TRP A 73 0.26 -9.42 8.31
C TRP A 73 1.16 -9.10 9.48
N ARG A 74 0.59 -8.90 10.67
CA ARG A 74 1.39 -8.63 11.86
C ARG A 74 2.40 -9.75 12.10
N GLU A 75 1.94 -10.98 12.09
CA GLU A 75 2.81 -12.14 12.33
C GLU A 75 3.89 -12.27 11.26
N THR A 76 3.51 -12.07 10.01
CA THR A 76 4.44 -12.19 8.89
C THR A 76 5.56 -11.16 9.00
N ILE A 77 5.19 -9.90 9.23
CA ILE A 77 6.18 -8.82 9.32
C ILE A 77 7.04 -8.98 10.57
N MET A 78 6.45 -9.36 11.69
CA MET A 78 7.22 -9.54 12.91
C MET A 78 8.21 -10.69 12.80
N THR A 79 7.83 -11.78 12.15
CA THR A 79 8.73 -12.88 11.87
C THR A 79 9.87 -12.43 10.98
N PHE A 80 9.56 -11.69 9.93
CA PHE A 80 10.57 -11.15 9.04
C PHE A 80 11.54 -10.22 9.80
N SER A 81 10.99 -9.40 10.67
CA SER A 81 11.77 -8.48 11.51
C SER A 81 12.73 -9.21 12.44
N GLU A 82 12.35 -10.39 12.93
CA GLU A 82 13.18 -11.18 13.82
C GLU A 82 14.45 -11.69 13.14
N MET A 83 14.50 -11.70 11.83
CA MET A 83 15.70 -12.08 11.09
C MET A 83 16.80 -11.02 11.19
N GLY A 84 16.49 -9.86 11.73
CA GLY A 84 17.47 -8.81 11.94
C GLY A 84 17.84 -8.02 10.69
N VAL A 85 17.08 -8.17 9.62
CA VAL A 85 17.37 -7.49 8.34
C VAL A 85 16.59 -6.19 8.15
N ILE A 86 15.70 -5.87 9.09
CA ILE A 86 14.90 -4.65 9.01
C ILE A 86 15.31 -3.73 10.15
N ARG A 87 15.65 -2.49 9.84
CA ARG A 87 15.97 -1.49 10.85
C ARG A 87 14.71 -1.07 11.58
N LYS A 88 14.89 -0.68 12.84
CA LYS A 88 13.75 -0.28 13.66
C LYS A 88 13.02 0.93 13.11
N ASP A 89 13.75 1.90 12.57
CA ASP A 89 13.13 3.08 11.98
C ASP A 89 12.34 2.75 10.71
N HIS A 90 12.78 1.75 9.96
CA HIS A 90 12.03 1.29 8.79
C HIS A 90 10.80 0.50 9.20
N LEU A 91 10.90 -0.31 10.25
CA LEU A 91 9.75 -1.03 10.77
C LEU A 91 8.69 -0.07 11.31
N ALA A 92 9.10 1.02 11.88
CA ALA A 92 8.20 2.02 12.43
C ALA A 92 7.34 2.74 11.38
N LEU A 93 7.66 2.58 10.10
CA LEU A 93 6.83 3.12 9.03
C LEU A 93 5.53 2.34 8.85
N LEU A 94 5.48 1.12 9.38
CA LEU A 94 4.29 0.28 9.28
C LEU A 94 3.47 0.38 10.56
N HIS A 95 2.16 0.35 10.40
CA HIS A 95 1.22 0.33 11.50
C HIS A 95 0.32 -0.88 11.35
N PHE A 96 -0.10 -1.44 12.47
CA PHE A 96 -0.92 -2.64 12.46
C PHE A 96 -2.26 -2.34 13.09
N ALA A 97 -3.32 -2.84 12.47
CA ALA A 97 -4.67 -2.70 13.00
C ALA A 97 -5.36 -4.05 12.99
N GLU A 98 -6.21 -4.28 13.98
CA GLU A 98 -6.93 -5.53 14.11
C GLU A 98 -8.32 -5.48 13.49
N SER A 99 -8.81 -4.28 13.18
CA SER A 99 -10.14 -4.10 12.60
C SER A 99 -10.11 -3.03 11.52
N ALA A 100 -11.06 -3.12 10.62
CA ALA A 100 -11.21 -2.11 9.57
C ALA A 100 -11.47 -0.73 10.18
N ALA A 101 -12.30 -0.68 11.21
CA ALA A 101 -12.60 0.59 11.85
C ALA A 101 -11.36 1.25 12.45
N ALA A 102 -10.53 0.47 13.12
CA ALA A 102 -9.28 0.99 13.69
C ALA A 102 -8.32 1.45 12.61
N ALA A 103 -8.23 0.72 11.51
CA ALA A 103 -7.37 1.09 10.39
C ALA A 103 -7.80 2.42 9.77
N VAL A 104 -9.09 2.56 9.51
CA VAL A 104 -9.63 3.80 8.93
C VAL A 104 -9.43 4.97 9.87
N SER A 105 -9.72 4.80 11.17
CA SER A 105 -9.52 5.86 12.15
C SER A 105 -8.07 6.33 12.18
N PHE A 106 -7.15 5.41 12.16
CA PHE A 106 -5.74 5.76 12.18
C PHE A 106 -5.35 6.57 10.95
N VAL A 107 -5.75 6.13 9.77
CA VAL A 107 -5.42 6.83 8.52
C VAL A 107 -6.01 8.24 8.53
N VAL A 108 -7.27 8.37 8.91
CA VAL A 108 -7.94 9.67 8.94
C VAL A 108 -7.24 10.62 9.89
N GLU A 109 -6.90 10.17 11.08
CA GLU A 109 -6.19 10.98 12.06
C GLU A 109 -4.84 11.45 11.53
N GLN A 110 -4.10 10.56 10.88
CA GLN A 110 -2.79 10.91 10.36
C GLN A 110 -2.88 11.90 9.19
N VAL A 111 -3.85 11.72 8.32
CA VAL A 111 -4.03 12.62 7.18
C VAL A 111 -4.48 14.00 7.65
N GLU A 112 -5.38 14.06 8.61
CA GLU A 112 -5.87 15.33 9.14
C GLU A 112 -4.81 16.08 9.95
N ALA A 113 -3.81 15.39 10.46
CA ALA A 113 -2.74 16.00 11.22
C ALA A 113 -1.70 16.71 10.35
N LEU A 114 -1.78 16.53 9.04
CA LEU A 114 -0.80 17.12 8.12
C LEU A 114 -1.03 18.64 7.88
#